data_7616d1438d544b7a1daff9e0a0660c3e
#
_entry.id   7616d1438d544b7a1daff9e0a0660c3e
#
_cell.length_a   1.000
_cell.length_b   1.000
_cell.length_c   1.000
_cell.angle_alpha   90.00
_cell.angle_beta   90.00
_cell.angle_gamma   90.00
#
_symmetry.space_group_name_H-M   'P 1'
#
loop_
_entity.id
_entity.type
_entity.pdbx_description
1 polymer ?
#
loop_
_entity_poly.entity_id
_entity_poly.type
_entity_poly.pdbx_seq_one_letter_code
_entity_poly.pdbx_strand_id
1 'polypeptide(L)'
;MANDLSNKYFVRKKATDNWIDVTTLFDGIKILAISGFNDEGDATNVFTQQWVDSQAEDYLCTMQDNQGNDVIIRQNIDLSLTFIAGTRYSINKDVDTQTVYDAFKNYCTKQGDFYVKSAYTNKSAHVVCLKSFKPTTEKLNRGINSYILCTIPLHTLDAPTT
;
A
#
# COMPACT_ATOMS: atom_id res chain seq x y z
N MET A 1 13.24 26.95 -8.29
CA MET A 1 13.27 25.48 -8.18
C MET A 1 12.03 24.92 -8.85
N ALA A 2 12.23 24.04 -9.81
CA ALA A 2 11.10 23.29 -10.33
C ALA A 2 10.48 22.51 -9.16
N ASN A 3 9.19 22.65 -8.96
CA ASN A 3 8.47 21.79 -8.03
C ASN A 3 8.66 20.36 -8.53
N ASP A 4 9.38 19.57 -7.77
CA ASP A 4 9.50 18.15 -8.03
C ASP A 4 8.10 17.54 -7.81
N LEU A 5 7.38 17.36 -8.93
CA LEU A 5 6.06 16.73 -8.92
C LEU A 5 6.15 15.21 -8.82
N SER A 6 7.37 14.65 -8.81
CA SER A 6 7.54 13.22 -8.69
C SER A 6 7.06 12.77 -7.32
N ASN A 7 6.02 11.99 -7.30
CA ASN A 7 5.70 11.18 -6.15
C ASN A 7 6.80 10.14 -6.01
N LYS A 8 7.37 10.05 -4.84
CA LYS A 8 8.37 9.02 -4.57
C LYS A 8 7.70 7.67 -4.31
N TYR A 9 6.67 7.37 -5.05
CA TYR A 9 5.93 6.11 -5.02
C TYR A 9 5.92 5.50 -6.41
N PHE A 10 6.15 4.21 -6.47
CA PHE A 10 6.30 3.47 -7.72
C PHE A 10 5.36 2.29 -7.73
N VAL A 11 4.91 1.91 -8.92
CA VAL A 11 4.06 0.73 -9.13
C VAL A 11 4.60 -0.09 -10.29
N ARG A 12 4.25 -1.37 -10.28
CA ARG A 12 4.46 -2.28 -11.42
C ARG A 12 3.47 -3.43 -11.34
N LYS A 13 3.20 -4.06 -12.45
CA LYS A 13 2.24 -5.18 -12.49
C LYS A 13 2.88 -6.54 -12.22
N LYS A 14 4.11 -6.74 -12.66
CA LYS A 14 4.85 -8.00 -12.50
C LYS A 14 6.17 -7.74 -11.79
N ALA A 15 6.64 -8.75 -11.07
CA ALA A 15 7.93 -8.68 -10.36
C ALA A 15 9.10 -8.42 -11.30
N THR A 16 8.97 -8.81 -12.57
CA THR A 16 10.02 -8.61 -13.59
C THR A 16 9.94 -7.28 -14.30
N ASP A 17 8.85 -6.52 -14.12
CA ASP A 17 8.68 -5.22 -14.74
C ASP A 17 9.53 -4.16 -14.02
N ASN A 18 9.88 -3.11 -14.74
CA ASN A 18 10.53 -1.96 -14.13
C ASN A 18 9.53 -1.18 -13.27
N TRP A 19 10.03 -0.60 -12.19
CA TRP A 19 9.25 0.32 -11.39
C TRP A 19 8.92 1.59 -12.17
N ILE A 20 7.67 2.01 -12.14
CA ILE A 20 7.19 3.21 -12.84
C ILE A 20 6.65 4.17 -11.79
N ASP A 21 7.09 5.43 -11.87
CA ASP A 21 6.55 6.49 -11.03
C ASP A 21 5.04 6.66 -11.30
N VAL A 22 4.25 6.71 -10.23
CA VAL A 22 2.79 6.81 -10.34
C VAL A 22 2.38 8.08 -11.10
N THR A 23 3.08 9.19 -10.92
CA THR A 23 2.77 10.43 -11.63
C THR A 23 3.07 10.35 -13.13
N THR A 24 4.03 9.52 -13.52
CA THR A 24 4.34 9.28 -14.94
C THR A 24 3.29 8.39 -15.58
N LEU A 25 2.82 7.38 -14.86
CA LEU A 25 1.82 6.44 -15.39
C LEU A 25 0.42 7.05 -15.39
N PHE A 26 0.09 7.84 -14.39
CA PHE A 26 -1.22 8.48 -14.23
C PHE A 26 -1.04 9.98 -14.00
N ASP A 27 -1.12 10.76 -15.09
CA ASP A 27 -1.06 12.22 -14.99
C ASP A 27 -2.31 12.74 -14.27
N GLY A 28 -2.11 13.48 -13.20
CA GLY A 28 -3.19 13.99 -12.36
C GLY A 28 -3.39 13.24 -11.05
N ILE A 29 -2.68 12.16 -10.82
CA ILE A 29 -2.68 11.42 -9.55
C ILE A 29 -1.46 11.81 -8.71
N LYS A 30 -1.73 12.12 -7.44
CA LYS A 30 -0.68 12.32 -6.44
C LYS A 30 -0.95 11.40 -5.27
N ILE A 31 0.00 10.53 -4.95
CA ILE A 31 -0.08 9.71 -3.74
C ILE A 31 0.38 10.55 -2.56
N LEU A 32 -0.49 10.68 -1.56
CA LEU A 32 -0.21 11.44 -0.36
C LEU A 32 0.55 10.61 0.66
N ALA A 33 0.16 9.37 0.83
CA ALA A 33 0.81 8.46 1.77
C ALA A 33 0.46 7.00 1.46
N ILE A 34 1.39 6.12 1.77
CA ILE A 34 1.11 4.68 1.90
C ILE A 34 1.53 4.30 3.30
N SER A 35 0.57 3.99 4.15
CA SER A 35 0.81 3.59 5.54
C SER A 35 0.74 2.08 5.70
N GLY A 36 1.44 1.56 6.71
CA GLY A 36 1.44 0.14 7.04
C GLY A 36 2.74 -0.59 6.75
N PHE A 37 3.68 -0.01 6.00
CA PHE A 37 4.96 -0.65 5.69
C PHE A 37 5.80 -1.00 6.93
N ASN A 38 5.59 -0.29 8.03
CA ASN A 38 6.31 -0.51 9.28
C ASN A 38 5.50 -1.32 10.29
N ASP A 39 4.30 -1.74 9.93
CA ASP A 39 3.44 -2.54 10.80
C ASP A 39 3.89 -4.00 10.81
N GLU A 40 3.60 -4.67 11.90
CA GLU A 40 3.78 -6.11 12.01
C GLU A 40 2.46 -6.77 12.36
N GLY A 41 2.14 -7.87 11.68
CA GLY A 41 0.96 -8.66 11.97
C GLY A 41 1.14 -9.55 13.20
N ASP A 42 0.05 -10.16 13.63
CA ASP A 42 0.07 -11.11 14.74
C ASP A 42 0.87 -12.37 14.41
N ALA A 43 1.51 -12.92 15.42
CA ALA A 43 2.20 -14.20 15.28
C ALA A 43 1.17 -15.33 15.09
N THR A 44 1.42 -16.20 14.11
CA THR A 44 0.48 -17.27 13.74
C THR A 44 0.93 -18.66 14.17
N ASN A 45 2.23 -18.86 14.39
CA ASN A 45 2.83 -20.15 14.72
C ASN A 45 3.37 -20.23 16.15
N VAL A 46 2.99 -19.28 17.00
CA VAL A 46 3.50 -19.14 18.36
C VAL A 46 2.34 -19.10 19.33
N PHE A 47 2.47 -19.80 20.41
CA PHE A 47 1.57 -19.66 21.54
C PHE A 47 2.36 -19.71 22.85
N THR A 48 1.80 -19.17 23.92
CA THR A 48 2.35 -19.26 25.25
C THR A 48 1.55 -20.25 26.06
N GLN A 49 2.24 -20.98 26.92
CA GLN A 49 1.62 -21.93 27.83
C GLN A 49 2.05 -21.65 29.26
N GLN A 50 1.10 -21.49 30.13
CA GLN A 50 1.37 -21.34 31.56
C GLN A 50 1.40 -22.73 32.22
N TRP A 51 2.47 -23.03 32.95
CA TRP A 51 2.54 -24.26 33.74
C TRP A 51 1.74 -24.12 35.00
N VAL A 52 1.09 -25.22 35.38
CA VAL A 52 0.21 -25.27 36.57
C VAL A 52 0.94 -24.87 37.86
N ASP A 53 2.22 -25.20 37.94
CA ASP A 53 3.05 -24.92 39.13
C ASP A 53 3.85 -23.62 39.02
N SER A 54 3.75 -22.91 37.91
CA SER A 54 4.45 -21.63 37.69
C SER A 54 3.47 -20.48 37.91
N GLN A 55 3.75 -19.62 38.86
CA GLN A 55 2.84 -18.51 39.18
C GLN A 55 3.10 -17.25 38.33
N ALA A 56 4.15 -17.20 37.55
CA ALA A 56 4.59 -15.93 36.95
C ALA A 56 5.15 -16.02 35.54
N GLU A 57 5.39 -17.18 34.97
CA GLU A 57 6.05 -17.30 33.67
C GLU A 57 5.26 -18.11 32.68
N ASP A 58 5.07 -17.53 31.49
CA ASP A 58 4.57 -18.24 30.33
C ASP A 58 5.72 -18.86 29.56
N TYR A 59 5.54 -20.06 29.07
CA TYR A 59 6.49 -20.71 28.19
C TYR A 59 6.13 -20.41 26.74
N LEU A 60 7.13 -19.96 25.99
CA LEU A 60 6.98 -19.70 24.56
C LEU A 60 7.11 -21.00 23.77
N CYS A 61 6.07 -21.32 23.01
CA CYS A 61 6.06 -22.47 22.11
C CYS A 61 6.20 -21.99 20.67
N THR A 62 7.31 -22.28 20.03
CA THR A 62 7.62 -21.88 18.66
C THR A 62 7.92 -23.07 17.78
N MET A 63 7.80 -22.89 16.48
CA MET A 63 8.40 -23.80 15.51
C MET A 63 9.86 -23.44 15.31
N GLN A 64 10.66 -24.46 14.98
CA GLN A 64 12.07 -24.25 14.65
C GLN A 64 12.31 -24.40 13.16
N ASP A 65 13.28 -23.64 12.65
CA ASP A 65 13.75 -23.79 11.28
C ASP A 65 14.66 -25.02 11.15
N ASN A 66 15.15 -25.28 9.94
CA ASN A 66 16.04 -26.43 9.67
C ASN A 66 17.40 -26.33 10.38
N GLN A 67 17.72 -25.18 10.97
CA GLN A 67 18.97 -24.91 11.66
C GLN A 67 18.78 -24.92 13.19
N GLY A 68 17.57 -25.22 13.67
CA GLY A 68 17.25 -25.27 15.09
C GLY A 68 16.93 -23.91 15.73
N ASN A 69 16.77 -22.86 14.94
CA ASN A 69 16.41 -21.54 15.44
C ASN A 69 14.89 -21.41 15.57
N ASP A 70 14.45 -20.71 16.61
CA ASP A 70 13.03 -20.37 16.76
C ASP A 70 12.59 -19.38 15.67
N VAL A 71 11.47 -19.67 15.05
CA VAL A 71 10.90 -18.84 13.98
C VAL A 71 9.51 -18.37 14.38
N ILE A 72 9.29 -17.06 14.32
CA ILE A 72 7.97 -16.46 14.52
C ILE A 72 7.45 -16.02 13.16
N ILE A 73 6.35 -16.64 12.73
CA ILE A 73 5.65 -16.29 11.49
C ILE A 73 4.53 -15.32 11.85
N ARG A 74 4.50 -14.18 11.16
CA ARG A 74 3.49 -13.17 11.38
C ARG A 74 2.52 -13.10 10.22
N GLN A 75 1.29 -12.70 10.52
CA GLN A 75 0.28 -12.46 9.49
C GLN A 75 0.74 -11.35 8.54
N ASN A 76 0.30 -11.45 7.31
CA ASN A 76 0.46 -10.36 6.35
C ASN A 76 -0.32 -9.13 6.84
N ILE A 77 0.25 -7.98 6.61
CA ILE A 77 -0.33 -6.70 7.00
C ILE A 77 -1.19 -6.13 5.87
N ASP A 78 -2.04 -5.19 6.23
CA ASP A 78 -2.76 -4.37 5.26
C ASP A 78 -2.05 -3.02 5.13
N LEU A 79 -1.99 -2.53 3.91
CA LEU A 79 -1.52 -1.18 3.61
C LEU A 79 -2.72 -0.28 3.31
N SER A 80 -2.56 1.00 3.56
CA SER A 80 -3.53 2.02 3.17
C SER A 80 -2.86 3.01 2.23
N LEU A 81 -3.35 3.08 1.01
CA LEU A 81 -2.86 4.00 -0.01
C LEU A 81 -3.81 5.17 -0.11
N THR A 82 -3.37 6.34 0.29
CA THR A 82 -4.14 7.58 0.19
C THR A 82 -3.64 8.39 -0.99
N PHE A 83 -4.54 8.73 -1.90
CA PHE A 83 -4.20 9.50 -3.09
C PHE A 83 -5.24 10.58 -3.36
N ILE A 84 -4.83 11.57 -4.13
CA ILE A 84 -5.70 12.61 -4.64
C ILE A 84 -5.61 12.62 -6.17
N ALA A 85 -6.77 12.65 -6.81
CA ALA A 85 -6.89 12.81 -8.24
C ALA A 85 -7.41 14.22 -8.53
N GLY A 86 -6.75 14.93 -9.43
CA GLY A 86 -7.21 16.27 -9.76
C GLY A 86 -6.43 16.90 -10.91
N THR A 87 -7.10 17.77 -11.64
CA THR A 87 -6.49 18.53 -12.72
C THR A 87 -5.28 19.36 -12.25
N ARG A 88 -5.34 19.86 -11.03
CA ARG A 88 -4.26 20.65 -10.43
C ARG A 88 -2.93 19.90 -10.35
N TYR A 89 -2.98 18.58 -10.19
CA TYR A 89 -1.80 17.73 -10.04
C TYR A 89 -1.31 17.16 -11.37
N SER A 90 -1.96 17.52 -12.46
CA SER A 90 -1.60 17.11 -13.80
C SER A 90 -0.57 18.07 -14.39
N ILE A 91 0.39 17.52 -15.14
CA ILE A 91 1.27 18.32 -15.99
C ILE A 91 0.45 18.92 -17.15
N ASN A 92 -0.44 18.11 -17.72
CA ASN A 92 -1.41 18.57 -18.71
C ASN A 92 -2.71 18.99 -18.02
N LYS A 93 -2.96 20.29 -17.92
CA LYS A 93 -4.13 20.84 -17.21
C LYS A 93 -5.47 20.55 -17.88
N ASP A 94 -5.48 19.83 -18.97
CA ASP A 94 -6.72 19.47 -19.69
C ASP A 94 -7.29 18.11 -19.28
N VAL A 95 -6.66 17.38 -18.35
CA VAL A 95 -7.17 16.09 -17.91
C VAL A 95 -8.41 16.25 -17.03
N ASP A 96 -9.37 15.36 -17.24
CA ASP A 96 -10.58 15.29 -16.44
C ASP A 96 -10.33 14.51 -15.15
N THR A 97 -10.68 15.09 -14.01
CA THR A 97 -10.49 14.49 -12.70
C THR A 97 -11.16 13.11 -12.57
N GLN A 98 -12.40 12.99 -13.03
CA GLN A 98 -13.11 11.71 -12.94
C GLN A 98 -12.46 10.62 -13.79
N THR A 99 -12.01 10.96 -14.98
CA THR A 99 -11.33 10.02 -15.87
C THR A 99 -10.02 9.51 -15.25
N VAL A 100 -9.23 10.41 -14.69
CA VAL A 100 -7.96 10.07 -14.03
C VAL A 100 -8.21 9.19 -12.80
N TYR A 101 -9.20 9.56 -11.98
CA TYR A 101 -9.58 8.77 -10.82
C TYR A 101 -10.00 7.35 -11.21
N ASP A 102 -10.85 7.22 -12.22
CA ASP A 102 -11.32 5.91 -12.68
C ASP A 102 -10.19 5.06 -13.24
N ALA A 103 -9.25 5.65 -13.98
CA ALA A 103 -8.11 4.93 -14.51
C ALA A 103 -7.22 4.37 -13.39
N PHE A 104 -6.90 5.18 -12.40
CA PHE A 104 -6.10 4.74 -11.27
C PHE A 104 -6.83 3.71 -10.40
N LYS A 105 -8.11 3.94 -10.12
CA LYS A 105 -8.94 2.99 -9.37
C LYS A 105 -8.98 1.63 -10.08
N ASN A 106 -9.18 1.61 -11.39
CA ASN A 106 -9.20 0.37 -12.16
C ASN A 106 -7.87 -0.36 -12.11
N TYR A 107 -6.76 0.38 -12.17
CA TYR A 107 -5.43 -0.20 -12.03
C TYR A 107 -5.27 -0.92 -10.68
N CYS A 108 -5.74 -0.30 -9.61
CA CYS A 108 -5.58 -0.84 -8.26
C CYS A 108 -6.60 -1.95 -7.92
N THR A 109 -7.75 -1.99 -8.59
CA THR A 109 -8.84 -2.88 -8.17
C THR A 109 -9.22 -3.92 -9.22
N LYS A 110 -9.41 -3.51 -10.48
CA LYS A 110 -9.96 -4.39 -11.52
C LYS A 110 -8.90 -5.15 -12.32
N GLN A 111 -7.68 -4.65 -12.33
CA GLN A 111 -6.59 -5.27 -13.09
C GLN A 111 -5.80 -6.30 -12.28
N GLY A 112 -6.31 -6.68 -11.11
CA GLY A 112 -5.72 -7.69 -10.26
C GLY A 112 -4.66 -7.15 -9.31
N ASP A 113 -3.74 -8.05 -8.94
CA ASP A 113 -2.63 -7.72 -8.05
C ASP A 113 -1.58 -6.87 -8.74
N PHE A 114 -0.83 -6.15 -7.93
CA PHE A 114 0.26 -5.30 -8.40
C PHE A 114 1.30 -5.12 -7.30
N TYR A 115 2.39 -4.45 -7.63
CA TYR A 115 3.46 -4.14 -6.68
C TYR A 115 3.52 -2.65 -6.47
N VAL A 116 3.75 -2.25 -5.22
CA VAL A 116 3.90 -0.85 -4.83
C VAL A 116 5.19 -0.68 -4.06
N LYS A 117 5.86 0.44 -4.27
CA LYS A 117 7.11 0.80 -3.59
C LYS A 117 7.05 2.23 -3.11
N SER A 118 7.51 2.45 -1.89
CA SER A 118 7.75 3.79 -1.34
C SER A 118 9.24 4.08 -1.26
N ALA A 119 9.68 5.15 -1.91
CA ALA A 119 11.07 5.59 -1.78
C ALA A 119 11.37 6.16 -0.38
N TYR A 120 10.35 6.61 0.34
CA TYR A 120 10.52 7.15 1.69
C TYR A 120 10.90 6.09 2.71
N THR A 121 10.32 4.89 2.61
CA THR A 121 10.62 3.77 3.50
C THR A 121 11.60 2.77 2.87
N ASN A 122 11.86 2.92 1.58
CA ASN A 122 12.63 1.97 0.77
C ASN A 122 12.09 0.53 0.86
N LYS A 123 10.78 0.41 1.02
CA LYS A 123 10.09 -0.88 1.09
C LYS A 123 9.12 -1.02 -0.06
N SER A 124 8.92 -2.25 -0.49
CA SER A 124 7.96 -2.63 -1.52
C SER A 124 7.08 -3.76 -1.04
N ALA A 125 5.90 -3.89 -1.63
CA ALA A 125 4.95 -4.94 -1.30
C ALA A 125 4.19 -5.41 -2.53
N HIS A 126 3.86 -6.67 -2.55
CA HIS A 126 2.93 -7.27 -3.51
C HIS A 126 1.53 -7.19 -2.89
N VAL A 127 0.63 -6.47 -3.54
CA VAL A 127 -0.65 -6.09 -2.95
C VAL A 127 -1.82 -6.40 -3.86
N VAL A 128 -2.98 -6.53 -3.25
CA VAL A 128 -4.26 -6.66 -3.95
C VAL A 128 -5.35 -5.95 -3.15
N CYS A 129 -6.30 -5.33 -3.83
CA CYS A 129 -7.44 -4.69 -3.19
C CYS A 129 -8.59 -5.68 -3.07
N LEU A 130 -8.89 -6.13 -1.87
CA LEU A 130 -9.95 -7.10 -1.59
C LEU A 130 -11.18 -6.48 -0.94
N LYS A 131 -11.01 -5.32 -0.31
CA LYS A 131 -12.08 -4.67 0.46
C LYS A 131 -12.73 -3.55 -0.35
N SER A 132 -13.98 -3.27 -0.06
CA SER A 132 -14.66 -2.12 -0.62
C SER A 132 -14.14 -0.82 0.00
N PHE A 133 -14.21 0.24 -0.77
CA PHE A 133 -13.84 1.58 -0.32
C PHE A 133 -14.67 2.62 -1.07
N LYS A 134 -14.65 3.82 -0.58
CA LYS A 134 -15.29 4.97 -1.22
C LYS A 134 -14.39 6.20 -1.07
N PRO A 135 -14.53 7.19 -1.95
CA PRO A 135 -13.80 8.44 -1.78
C PRO A 135 -14.12 9.10 -0.43
N THR A 136 -13.06 9.63 0.20
CA THR A 136 -13.21 10.39 1.44
C THR A 136 -13.82 11.76 1.16
N THR A 137 -13.40 12.41 0.08
CA THR A 137 -13.89 13.71 -0.33
C THR A 137 -13.97 13.76 -1.86
N GLU A 138 -15.10 14.22 -2.36
CA GLU A 138 -15.29 14.49 -3.78
C GLU A 138 -15.67 15.95 -3.95
N LYS A 139 -14.94 16.67 -4.78
CA LYS A 139 -15.24 18.03 -5.17
C LYS A 139 -15.12 18.14 -6.69
N LEU A 140 -16.19 17.86 -7.37
CA LEU A 140 -16.25 17.79 -8.84
C LEU A 140 -16.83 19.09 -9.38
N ASN A 141 -16.13 20.19 -9.17
CA ASN A 141 -16.45 21.48 -9.76
C ASN A 141 -15.78 21.60 -11.12
N ARG A 142 -16.30 22.49 -11.96
CA ARG A 142 -15.60 22.86 -13.18
C ARG A 142 -14.31 23.59 -12.83
N GLY A 143 -13.23 23.23 -13.50
CA GLY A 143 -11.96 23.91 -13.43
C GLY A 143 -10.89 23.18 -12.65
N ILE A 144 -9.79 23.87 -12.42
CA ILE A 144 -8.54 23.35 -11.86
C ILE A 144 -8.65 22.89 -10.39
N ASN A 145 -9.69 23.30 -9.69
CA ASN A 145 -9.86 22.99 -8.26
C ASN A 145 -10.67 21.74 -7.99
N SER A 146 -11.12 21.02 -9.04
CA SER A 146 -11.80 19.74 -8.82
C SER A 146 -10.81 18.67 -8.37
N TYR A 147 -11.23 17.86 -7.40
CA TYR A 147 -10.40 16.76 -6.90
C TYR A 147 -11.25 15.66 -6.29
N ILE A 148 -10.66 14.46 -6.22
CA ILE A 148 -11.20 13.32 -5.49
C ILE A 148 -10.09 12.80 -4.58
N LEU A 149 -10.36 12.79 -3.28
CA LEU A 149 -9.45 12.23 -2.27
C LEU A 149 -9.98 10.86 -1.86
N CYS A 150 -9.12 9.85 -1.93
CA CYS A 150 -9.52 8.48 -1.66
C CYS A 150 -8.41 7.70 -0.94
N THR A 151 -8.80 6.79 -0.06
CA THR A 151 -7.91 5.81 0.55
C THR A 151 -8.32 4.42 0.12
N ILE A 152 -7.41 3.68 -0.50
CA ILE A 152 -7.63 2.30 -0.94
C ILE A 152 -6.96 1.37 0.06
N PRO A 153 -7.71 0.42 0.66
CA PRO A 153 -7.12 -0.62 1.49
C PRO A 153 -6.48 -1.69 0.58
N LEU A 154 -5.22 -2.02 0.86
CA LEU A 154 -4.46 -2.99 0.09
C LEU A 154 -4.02 -4.13 1.02
N HIS A 155 -4.36 -5.35 0.65
CA HIS A 155 -3.89 -6.53 1.35
C HIS A 155 -2.54 -6.97 0.79
N THR A 156 -1.57 -7.20 1.65
CA THR A 156 -0.26 -7.70 1.22
C THR A 156 -0.31 -9.21 1.03
N LEU A 157 0.19 -9.68 -0.11
CA LEU A 157 0.28 -11.11 -0.42
C LEU A 157 1.56 -11.72 0.14
N ASP A 158 2.61 -10.92 0.26
CA ASP A 158 3.89 -11.31 0.83
C ASP A 158 4.35 -10.25 1.83
N ALA A 159 5.24 -10.62 2.75
CA ALA A 159 5.83 -9.64 3.65
C ALA A 159 6.54 -8.52 2.87
N PRO A 160 6.40 -7.24 3.30
CA PRO A 160 7.10 -6.15 2.65
C PRO A 160 8.61 -6.37 2.65
N THR A 161 9.24 -6.05 1.53
CA THR A 161 10.68 -6.22 1.33
C THR A 161 11.35 -4.88 0.99
N THR A 162 12.61 -4.78 1.31
CA THR A 162 13.47 -3.65 0.93
C THR A 162 14.10 -3.85 -0.43
#